data_b3ce4ba71f11f52cc62079a5e3ccf382
#
_entry.id   b3ce4ba71f11f52cc62079a5e3ccf382
#
_cell.length_a   1.000
_cell.length_b   1.000
_cell.length_c   1.000
_cell.angle_alpha   90.00
_cell.angle_beta   90.00
_cell.angle_gamma   90.00
#
_symmetry.space_group_name_H-M   'P 1'
#
loop_
_entity.id
_entity.type
_entity.pdbx_description
1 polymer ?
#
loop_
_entity_poly.entity_id
_entity_poly.type
_entity_poly.pdbx_seq_one_letter_code
_entity_poly.pdbx_strand_id
1 'polypeptide(L)'
;MLQVPVRIPPEKQLKRSLVFLLVPNFSMIAFATAIEPLRIANRLLGHEAYRWRLASPTGKSIFASNGVEISVGGSVEEERRALLNDRKPSMVFVCSGVFVEDFCDKASFAYLRETHQRGISVGGLCTGAWILARAGLLAERRCAIHWENLPGFSEAFPRADVHADLFEIDHNIFTCAGGTAALDMMLALIGEDHGDDLVNRVCEQALTDRVRASHDRQRLPLRARLGVQHSKVLAIIEIMEANLGEPLSLVEISRRISLSRRQVERLFDKEMGRSPARYY
;
A
#
# COMPACT_ATOMS: atom_id res chain seq x y z
N MET A 1 -14.94 12.27 -38.75
CA MET A 1 -16.22 11.98 -38.04
C MET A 1 -16.06 12.41 -36.60
N LEU A 2 -16.69 13.54 -36.21
CA LEU A 2 -16.69 13.98 -34.80
C LEU A 2 -17.63 13.04 -34.03
N GLN A 3 -17.07 12.26 -33.10
CA GLN A 3 -17.89 11.47 -32.16
C GLN A 3 -18.64 12.45 -31.25
N VAL A 4 -19.95 12.48 -31.39
CA VAL A 4 -20.85 13.19 -30.46
C VAL A 4 -20.69 12.51 -29.09
N PRO A 5 -20.35 13.24 -28.02
CA PRO A 5 -20.24 12.63 -26.70
C PRO A 5 -21.61 12.10 -26.28
N VAL A 6 -21.70 10.82 -26.03
CA VAL A 6 -22.90 10.19 -25.44
C VAL A 6 -23.09 10.81 -24.06
N ARG A 7 -24.06 11.69 -23.90
CA ARG A 7 -24.48 12.21 -22.59
C ARG A 7 -25.08 11.05 -21.79
N ILE A 8 -24.33 10.52 -20.83
CA ILE A 8 -24.86 9.60 -19.83
C ILE A 8 -25.85 10.40 -18.97
N PRO A 9 -27.05 9.89 -18.73
CA PRO A 9 -28.07 10.57 -17.91
C PRO A 9 -27.53 10.82 -16.50
N PRO A 10 -27.84 11.95 -15.84
CA PRO A 10 -27.29 12.33 -14.53
C PRO A 10 -27.53 11.31 -13.39
N GLU A 11 -28.52 10.44 -13.51
CA GLU A 11 -28.82 9.39 -12.50
C GLU A 11 -27.86 8.20 -12.42
N LYS A 12 -26.90 8.09 -13.35
CA LYS A 12 -25.89 7.01 -13.38
C LYS A 12 -24.45 7.48 -13.09
N GLN A 13 -24.25 8.70 -12.67
CA GLN A 13 -22.91 9.19 -12.29
C GLN A 13 -22.59 8.73 -10.87
N LEU A 14 -21.86 7.62 -10.74
CA LEU A 14 -21.35 7.18 -9.46
C LEU A 14 -20.38 8.26 -8.93
N LYS A 15 -20.70 8.87 -7.80
CA LYS A 15 -19.83 9.83 -7.13
C LYS A 15 -19.29 9.19 -5.85
N ARG A 16 -17.98 8.95 -5.80
CA ARG A 16 -17.31 8.57 -4.57
C ARG A 16 -16.69 9.79 -3.90
N SER A 17 -16.99 10.00 -2.63
CA SER A 17 -16.33 11.01 -1.80
C SER A 17 -15.32 10.31 -0.91
N LEU A 18 -14.04 10.68 -1.05
CA LEU A 18 -12.93 10.10 -0.30
C LEU A 18 -12.39 11.11 0.72
N VAL A 19 -11.87 10.62 1.83
CA VAL A 19 -11.03 11.39 2.74
C VAL A 19 -9.66 10.74 2.82
N PHE A 20 -8.60 11.51 2.60
CA PHE A 20 -7.24 11.09 2.87
C PHE A 20 -6.79 11.74 4.18
N LEU A 21 -6.70 10.93 5.24
CA LEU A 21 -6.17 11.33 6.53
C LEU A 21 -4.64 11.19 6.48
N LEU A 22 -3.96 12.32 6.37
CA LEU A 22 -2.51 12.37 6.36
C LEU A 22 -2.00 12.42 7.80
N VAL A 23 -1.09 11.51 8.18
CA VAL A 23 -0.43 11.54 9.49
C VAL A 23 1.04 11.97 9.33
N PRO A 24 1.71 12.45 10.39
CA PRO A 24 3.10 12.90 10.30
C PRO A 24 4.01 11.89 9.60
N ASN A 25 4.94 12.37 8.77
CA ASN A 25 5.87 11.55 8.00
C ASN A 25 5.22 10.55 7.04
N PHE A 26 4.04 10.86 6.52
CA PHE A 26 3.38 10.02 5.53
C PHE A 26 4.23 9.90 4.24
N SER A 27 4.04 8.79 3.53
CA SER A 27 4.70 8.55 2.24
C SER A 27 4.07 9.40 1.13
N MET A 28 4.78 10.43 0.67
CA MET A 28 4.31 11.31 -0.41
C MET A 28 4.02 10.53 -1.69
N ILE A 29 4.87 9.58 -2.06
CA ILE A 29 4.65 8.77 -3.26
C ILE A 29 3.39 7.92 -3.14
N ALA A 30 3.13 7.28 -1.99
CA ALA A 30 1.93 6.49 -1.80
C ALA A 30 0.65 7.34 -1.87
N PHE A 31 0.69 8.55 -1.28
CA PHE A 31 -0.41 9.50 -1.35
C PHE A 31 -0.63 10.00 -2.78
N ALA A 32 0.42 10.44 -3.47
CA ALA A 32 0.32 10.96 -4.83
C ALA A 32 -0.19 9.90 -5.82
N THR A 33 0.33 8.67 -5.71
CA THR A 33 -0.12 7.56 -6.57
C THR A 33 -1.51 7.03 -6.24
N ALA A 34 -2.07 7.35 -5.08
CA ALA A 34 -3.47 7.10 -4.78
C ALA A 34 -4.41 8.18 -5.34
N ILE A 35 -4.02 9.46 -5.32
CA ILE A 35 -4.91 10.55 -5.69
C ILE A 35 -4.91 10.82 -7.21
N GLU A 36 -3.76 10.69 -7.87
CA GLU A 36 -3.61 11.01 -9.31
C GLU A 36 -4.46 10.16 -10.25
N PRO A 37 -4.59 8.82 -10.09
CA PRO A 37 -5.49 8.04 -10.95
C PRO A 37 -6.94 8.49 -10.86
N LEU A 38 -7.41 8.92 -9.68
CA LEU A 38 -8.76 9.45 -9.50
C LEU A 38 -8.95 10.79 -10.24
N ARG A 39 -7.95 11.67 -10.19
CA ARG A 39 -7.94 12.93 -10.95
C ARG A 39 -7.95 12.68 -12.46
N ILE A 40 -7.13 11.73 -12.91
CA ILE A 40 -7.05 11.36 -14.33
C ILE A 40 -8.39 10.78 -14.79
N ALA A 41 -9.00 9.87 -14.00
CA ALA A 41 -10.31 9.30 -14.28
C ALA A 41 -11.38 10.37 -14.43
N ASN A 42 -11.48 11.35 -13.51
CA ASN A 42 -12.40 12.48 -13.60
C ASN A 42 -12.21 13.26 -14.92
N ARG A 43 -10.96 13.53 -15.31
CA ARG A 43 -10.65 14.22 -16.55
C ARG A 43 -11.12 13.43 -17.78
N LEU A 44 -10.87 12.13 -17.80
CA LEU A 44 -11.22 11.25 -18.92
C LEU A 44 -12.74 11.04 -19.05
N LEU A 45 -13.46 11.02 -17.92
CA LEU A 45 -14.91 10.92 -17.85
C LEU A 45 -15.59 12.24 -18.22
N GLY A 46 -14.90 13.39 -18.10
CA GLY A 46 -15.47 14.71 -18.33
C GLY A 46 -16.39 15.20 -17.20
N HIS A 47 -16.39 14.54 -16.05
CA HIS A 47 -17.16 14.92 -14.86
C HIS A 47 -16.46 14.43 -13.57
N GLU A 48 -16.91 14.94 -12.42
CA GLU A 48 -16.40 14.59 -11.11
C GLU A 48 -17.03 13.28 -10.60
N ALA A 49 -16.46 12.12 -10.97
CA ALA A 49 -16.84 10.82 -10.44
C ALA A 49 -16.21 10.56 -9.07
N TYR A 50 -15.07 11.14 -8.82
CA TYR A 50 -14.30 11.04 -7.57
C TYR A 50 -14.03 12.42 -7.00
N ARG A 51 -14.41 12.63 -5.74
CA ARG A 51 -14.10 13.83 -4.98
C ARG A 51 -13.32 13.44 -3.74
N TRP A 52 -12.35 14.25 -3.35
CA TRP A 52 -11.57 13.97 -2.13
C TRP A 52 -11.37 15.20 -1.28
N ARG A 53 -11.13 14.96 -0.01
CA ARG A 53 -10.72 15.92 0.99
C ARG A 53 -9.45 15.44 1.67
N LEU A 54 -8.61 16.37 2.08
CA LEU A 54 -7.42 16.10 2.86
C LEU A 54 -7.66 16.51 4.29
N ALA A 55 -7.35 15.64 5.23
CA ALA A 55 -7.43 15.89 6.65
C ALA A 55 -6.12 15.54 7.35
N SER A 56 -5.85 16.18 8.47
CA SER A 56 -4.79 15.77 9.39
C SER A 56 -5.37 15.62 10.81
N PRO A 57 -4.65 15.02 11.76
CA PRO A 57 -5.16 14.89 13.13
C PRO A 57 -5.65 16.21 13.73
N THR A 58 -4.98 17.31 13.44
CA THR A 58 -5.26 18.64 14.02
C THR A 58 -5.88 19.65 13.07
N GLY A 59 -6.01 19.33 11.76
CA GLY A 59 -6.43 20.29 10.73
C GLY A 59 -5.34 21.27 10.27
N LYS A 60 -4.14 21.18 10.84
CA LYS A 60 -2.98 21.95 10.39
C LYS A 60 -2.27 21.24 9.26
N SER A 61 -1.50 22.02 8.47
CA SER A 61 -0.61 21.45 7.46
C SER A 61 0.34 20.42 8.08
N ILE A 62 0.78 19.48 7.26
CA ILE A 62 1.50 18.30 7.73
C ILE A 62 2.66 17.96 6.79
N PHE A 63 3.78 17.54 7.36
CA PHE A 63 4.98 17.17 6.59
C PHE A 63 4.95 15.69 6.19
N ALA A 64 5.20 15.44 4.91
CA ALA A 64 5.52 14.12 4.42
C ALA A 64 6.95 13.70 4.81
N SER A 65 7.27 12.42 4.68
CA SER A 65 8.60 11.88 5.01
C SER A 65 9.75 12.43 4.16
N ASN A 66 9.44 13.04 3.02
CA ASN A 66 10.42 13.73 2.15
C ASN A 66 10.58 15.24 2.48
N GLY A 67 9.97 15.73 3.55
CA GLY A 67 10.06 17.10 4.01
C GLY A 67 9.11 18.08 3.31
N VAL A 68 8.28 17.64 2.37
CA VAL A 68 7.28 18.51 1.72
C VAL A 68 6.09 18.70 2.65
N GLU A 69 5.68 19.94 2.86
CA GLU A 69 4.50 20.30 3.63
C GLU A 69 3.24 20.31 2.77
N ILE A 70 2.18 19.67 3.26
CA ILE A 70 0.88 19.64 2.58
C ILE A 70 -0.15 20.36 3.45
N SER A 71 -0.83 21.33 2.85
CA SER A 71 -2.01 21.95 3.45
C SER A 71 -3.21 21.01 3.37
N VAL A 72 -3.98 20.92 4.44
CA VAL A 72 -5.20 20.11 4.52
C VAL A 72 -6.43 20.99 4.69
N GLY A 73 -7.59 20.46 4.31
CA GLY A 73 -8.86 21.18 4.38
C GLY A 73 -9.63 20.98 5.69
N GLY A 74 -9.14 20.12 6.60
CA GLY A 74 -9.84 19.86 7.85
C GLY A 74 -9.09 18.96 8.81
N SER A 75 -9.64 18.85 10.03
CA SER A 75 -9.18 17.99 11.11
C SER A 75 -9.96 16.68 11.17
N VAL A 76 -9.41 15.70 11.88
CA VAL A 76 -10.13 14.47 12.27
C VAL A 76 -11.46 14.79 12.95
N GLU A 77 -11.49 15.78 13.81
CA GLU A 77 -12.73 16.17 14.52
C GLU A 77 -13.81 16.70 13.56
N GLU A 78 -13.44 17.47 12.53
CA GLU A 78 -14.36 17.97 11.52
C GLU A 78 -14.85 16.82 10.62
N GLU A 79 -13.98 15.89 10.26
CA GLU A 79 -14.37 14.71 9.47
C GLU A 79 -15.25 13.72 10.28
N ARG A 80 -15.04 13.61 11.61
CA ARG A 80 -15.97 12.85 12.48
C ARG A 80 -17.37 13.47 12.48
N ARG A 81 -17.49 14.81 12.56
CA ARG A 81 -18.79 15.49 12.43
C ARG A 81 -19.42 15.27 11.04
N ALA A 82 -18.58 15.20 10.01
CA ALA A 82 -19.05 14.95 8.64
C ALA A 82 -19.66 13.55 8.45
N LEU A 83 -19.35 12.57 9.31
CA LEU A 83 -19.99 11.25 9.29
C LEU A 83 -21.50 11.29 9.56
N LEU A 84 -22.00 12.39 10.11
CA LEU A 84 -23.39 12.57 10.54
C LEU A 84 -24.23 13.44 9.59
N ASN A 85 -23.64 13.92 8.49
CA ASN A 85 -24.31 14.84 7.57
C ASN A 85 -24.02 14.51 6.10
N ASP A 86 -24.48 15.37 5.18
CA ASP A 86 -24.36 15.19 3.72
C ASP A 86 -22.91 15.19 3.21
N ARG A 87 -21.93 15.55 4.05
CA ARG A 87 -20.51 15.47 3.74
C ARG A 87 -19.90 14.09 4.05
N LYS A 88 -20.72 13.13 4.49
CA LYS A 88 -20.30 11.76 4.79
C LYS A 88 -19.50 11.18 3.63
N PRO A 89 -18.25 10.73 3.85
CA PRO A 89 -17.44 10.10 2.79
C PRO A 89 -17.94 8.68 2.50
N SER A 90 -17.64 8.19 1.31
CA SER A 90 -17.81 6.76 0.97
C SER A 90 -16.59 5.92 1.36
N MET A 91 -15.42 6.55 1.45
CA MET A 91 -14.16 5.89 1.79
C MET A 91 -13.25 6.81 2.59
N VAL A 92 -12.47 6.26 3.51
CA VAL A 92 -11.43 6.98 4.28
C VAL A 92 -10.12 6.22 4.20
N PHE A 93 -9.07 6.85 3.70
CA PHE A 93 -7.72 6.29 3.63
C PHE A 93 -6.81 7.00 4.62
N VAL A 94 -6.17 6.26 5.53
CA VAL A 94 -5.07 6.80 6.35
C VAL A 94 -3.75 6.63 5.60
N CYS A 95 -3.07 7.75 5.37
CA CYS A 95 -1.77 7.81 4.70
C CYS A 95 -0.67 7.94 5.75
N SER A 96 0.19 6.94 5.86
CA SER A 96 1.30 6.89 6.80
C SER A 96 2.61 6.57 6.08
N GLY A 97 3.72 6.60 6.79
CA GLY A 97 5.07 6.36 6.25
C GLY A 97 6.02 5.93 7.35
N VAL A 98 7.12 6.67 7.53
CA VAL A 98 8.14 6.34 8.54
C VAL A 98 7.68 6.70 9.97
N PHE A 99 8.20 5.97 10.97
CA PHE A 99 7.92 6.16 12.40
C PHE A 99 6.44 5.96 12.77
N VAL A 100 5.73 5.09 12.05
CA VAL A 100 4.30 4.83 12.30
C VAL A 100 4.05 4.24 13.70
N GLU A 101 5.04 3.55 14.26
CA GLU A 101 5.02 2.96 15.60
C GLU A 101 4.80 4.03 16.69
N ASP A 102 5.26 5.25 16.47
CA ASP A 102 5.15 6.37 17.42
C ASP A 102 3.79 7.09 17.32
N PHE A 103 3.03 6.85 16.27
CA PHE A 103 1.73 7.50 16.08
C PHE A 103 0.68 6.94 17.04
N CYS A 104 0.23 7.74 18.00
CA CYS A 104 -0.67 7.36 19.10
C CYS A 104 -1.91 8.27 19.23
N ASP A 105 -2.42 8.85 18.13
CA ASP A 105 -3.59 9.75 18.18
C ASP A 105 -4.91 8.99 18.35
N LYS A 106 -5.45 9.05 19.58
CA LYS A 106 -6.70 8.39 19.94
C LYS A 106 -7.92 8.89 19.13
N ALA A 107 -7.91 10.16 18.72
CA ALA A 107 -9.00 10.73 17.94
C ALA A 107 -9.04 10.14 16.53
N SER A 108 -7.88 9.97 15.87
CA SER A 108 -7.77 9.30 14.59
C SER A 108 -8.20 7.83 14.66
N PHE A 109 -7.81 7.10 15.71
CA PHE A 109 -8.26 5.71 15.87
C PHE A 109 -9.77 5.61 16.09
N ALA A 110 -10.36 6.53 16.87
CA ALA A 110 -11.82 6.58 17.08
C ALA A 110 -12.54 6.90 15.76
N TYR A 111 -12.06 7.88 15.01
CA TYR A 111 -12.61 8.24 13.69
C TYR A 111 -12.64 7.05 12.74
N LEU A 112 -11.54 6.32 12.60
CA LEU A 112 -11.46 5.15 11.73
C LEU A 112 -12.43 4.04 12.17
N ARG A 113 -12.56 3.78 13.48
CA ARG A 113 -13.53 2.81 14.00
C ARG A 113 -14.97 3.22 13.71
N GLU A 114 -15.33 4.48 14.00
CA GLU A 114 -16.67 5.01 13.76
C GLU A 114 -17.03 5.00 12.26
N THR A 115 -16.05 5.31 11.41
CA THR A 115 -16.18 5.22 9.94
C THR A 115 -16.54 3.81 9.52
N HIS A 116 -15.74 2.83 9.95
CA HIS A 116 -15.95 1.42 9.62
C HIS A 116 -17.28 0.87 10.16
N GLN A 117 -17.65 1.21 11.42
CA GLN A 117 -18.91 0.81 12.04
C GLN A 117 -20.15 1.33 11.30
N ARG A 118 -20.01 2.43 10.55
CA ARG A 118 -21.07 2.99 9.69
C ARG A 118 -21.12 2.38 8.30
N GLY A 119 -20.35 1.30 8.04
CA GLY A 119 -20.27 0.63 6.76
C GLY A 119 -19.49 1.41 5.68
N ILE A 120 -18.78 2.47 6.07
CA ILE A 120 -17.91 3.22 5.17
C ILE A 120 -16.60 2.45 5.02
N SER A 121 -16.09 2.34 3.80
CA SER A 121 -14.81 1.70 3.53
C SER A 121 -13.66 2.45 4.19
N VAL A 122 -12.72 1.71 4.78
CA VAL A 122 -11.49 2.26 5.36
C VAL A 122 -10.27 1.67 4.68
N GLY A 123 -9.21 2.45 4.55
CA GLY A 123 -7.98 1.95 3.94
C GLY A 123 -6.71 2.49 4.59
N GLY A 124 -5.61 1.78 4.35
CA GLY A 124 -4.27 2.17 4.79
C GLY A 124 -3.27 2.18 3.65
N LEU A 125 -2.58 3.29 3.45
CA LEU A 125 -1.53 3.44 2.45
C LEU A 125 -0.15 3.34 3.10
N CYS A 126 0.74 2.55 2.52
CA CYS A 126 2.10 2.27 2.99
C CYS A 126 2.08 1.59 4.37
N THR A 127 2.47 2.27 5.44
CA THR A 127 2.36 1.78 6.81
C THR A 127 1.01 2.06 7.47
N GLY A 128 0.03 2.57 6.73
CA GLY A 128 -1.33 2.88 7.23
C GLY A 128 -2.07 1.68 7.83
N ALA A 129 -1.75 0.45 7.38
CA ALA A 129 -2.25 -0.78 7.99
C ALA A 129 -1.92 -0.86 9.49
N TRP A 130 -0.77 -0.32 9.95
CA TRP A 130 -0.40 -0.24 11.36
C TRP A 130 -1.41 0.57 12.18
N ILE A 131 -1.85 1.68 11.61
CA ILE A 131 -2.86 2.55 12.24
C ILE A 131 -4.22 1.87 12.30
N LEU A 132 -4.62 1.18 11.21
CA LEU A 132 -5.85 0.39 11.17
C LEU A 132 -5.81 -0.75 12.19
N ALA A 133 -4.68 -1.45 12.34
CA ALA A 133 -4.51 -2.50 13.34
C ALA A 133 -4.60 -1.96 14.77
N ARG A 134 -3.96 -0.82 15.08
CA ARG A 134 -4.12 -0.12 16.36
C ARG A 134 -5.54 0.36 16.62
N ALA A 135 -6.29 0.69 15.59
CA ALA A 135 -7.71 0.99 15.70
C ALA A 135 -8.57 -0.28 15.92
N GLY A 136 -7.98 -1.49 15.88
CA GLY A 136 -8.67 -2.76 16.08
C GLY A 136 -9.45 -3.26 14.85
N LEU A 137 -9.12 -2.77 13.65
CA LEU A 137 -9.88 -3.04 12.42
C LEU A 137 -9.33 -4.22 11.61
N LEU A 138 -8.11 -4.72 11.92
CA LEU A 138 -7.44 -5.75 11.12
C LEU A 138 -7.39 -7.13 11.79
N ALA A 139 -8.06 -7.34 12.93
CA ALA A 139 -8.10 -8.66 13.56
C ALA A 139 -8.84 -9.67 12.63
N GLU A 140 -8.14 -10.75 12.25
CA GLU A 140 -8.64 -11.79 11.33
C GLU A 140 -9.03 -11.25 9.95
N ARG A 141 -8.37 -10.17 9.52
CA ARG A 141 -8.55 -9.55 8.20
C ARG A 141 -7.29 -9.65 7.38
N ARG A 142 -7.46 -9.94 6.09
CA ARG A 142 -6.35 -9.88 5.13
C ARG A 142 -5.91 -8.43 4.96
N CYS A 143 -4.59 -8.23 5.00
CA CYS A 143 -4.03 -6.90 4.81
C CYS A 143 -2.62 -6.96 4.22
N ALA A 144 -2.22 -5.85 3.58
CA ALA A 144 -0.86 -5.61 3.10
C ALA A 144 -0.26 -4.41 3.83
N ILE A 145 1.03 -4.45 4.06
CA ILE A 145 1.83 -3.35 4.62
C ILE A 145 3.16 -3.29 3.87
N HIS A 146 3.86 -2.17 3.95
CA HIS A 146 5.18 -2.02 3.36
C HIS A 146 6.14 -3.13 3.83
N TRP A 147 6.88 -3.74 2.90
CA TRP A 147 7.70 -4.93 3.16
C TRP A 147 8.71 -4.76 4.30
N GLU A 148 9.25 -3.56 4.51
CA GLU A 148 10.16 -3.26 5.64
C GLU A 148 9.49 -3.43 7.01
N ASN A 149 8.20 -3.10 7.10
CA ASN A 149 7.44 -3.14 8.35
C ASN A 149 6.75 -4.48 8.58
N LEU A 150 6.72 -5.38 7.58
CA LEU A 150 5.98 -6.62 7.65
C LEU A 150 6.39 -7.52 8.85
N PRO A 151 7.70 -7.75 9.14
CA PRO A 151 8.09 -8.56 10.30
C PRO A 151 7.60 -7.96 11.63
N GLY A 152 7.88 -6.68 11.88
CA GLY A 152 7.44 -6.01 13.11
C GLY A 152 5.93 -5.90 13.24
N PHE A 153 5.23 -5.74 12.11
CA PHE A 153 3.76 -5.73 12.09
C PHE A 153 3.18 -7.10 12.48
N SER A 154 3.71 -8.20 11.92
CA SER A 154 3.25 -9.55 12.25
C SER A 154 3.46 -9.88 13.73
N GLU A 155 4.56 -9.42 14.32
CA GLU A 155 4.86 -9.58 15.74
C GLU A 155 3.90 -8.75 16.62
N ALA A 156 3.68 -7.48 16.25
CA ALA A 156 2.84 -6.57 17.02
C ALA A 156 1.34 -6.91 16.92
N PHE A 157 0.90 -7.47 15.81
CA PHE A 157 -0.51 -7.77 15.52
C PHE A 157 -0.72 -9.22 15.04
N PRO A 158 -0.50 -10.22 15.88
CA PRO A 158 -0.52 -11.63 15.49
C PRO A 158 -1.90 -12.14 15.05
N ARG A 159 -2.97 -11.35 15.26
CA ARG A 159 -4.32 -11.68 14.76
C ARG A 159 -4.63 -11.10 13.38
N ALA A 160 -3.76 -10.25 12.82
CA ALA A 160 -3.92 -9.76 11.46
C ALA A 160 -3.37 -10.80 10.47
N ASP A 161 -4.12 -11.08 9.41
CA ASP A 161 -3.69 -11.95 8.31
C ASP A 161 -2.90 -11.12 7.27
N VAL A 162 -1.62 -10.83 7.59
CA VAL A 162 -0.78 -9.94 6.79
C VAL A 162 -0.05 -10.67 5.67
N HIS A 163 -0.11 -10.13 4.47
CA HIS A 163 0.51 -10.65 3.25
C HIS A 163 1.57 -9.71 2.69
N ALA A 164 2.58 -10.28 2.01
CA ALA A 164 3.62 -9.53 1.28
C ALA A 164 3.15 -9.08 -0.12
N ASP A 165 1.87 -8.86 -0.27
CA ASP A 165 1.19 -8.49 -1.50
C ASP A 165 1.28 -6.97 -1.75
N LEU A 166 1.09 -6.53 -2.98
CA LEU A 166 1.07 -5.09 -3.30
C LEU A 166 -0.08 -4.38 -2.61
N PHE A 167 -1.26 -4.99 -2.65
CA PHE A 167 -2.43 -4.50 -1.94
C PHE A 167 -3.40 -5.64 -1.62
N GLU A 168 -4.23 -5.43 -0.61
CA GLU A 168 -5.31 -6.32 -0.23
C GLU A 168 -6.62 -5.53 -0.12
N ILE A 169 -7.70 -6.15 -0.60
CA ILE A 169 -9.07 -5.67 -0.46
C ILE A 169 -9.85 -6.78 0.25
N ASP A 170 -10.13 -6.58 1.54
CA ASP A 170 -10.93 -7.50 2.34
C ASP A 170 -12.24 -6.82 2.73
N HIS A 171 -13.31 -7.08 1.96
CA HIS A 171 -14.63 -6.46 2.09
C HIS A 171 -14.54 -4.93 1.94
N ASN A 172 -14.70 -4.19 3.03
CA ASN A 172 -14.62 -2.73 3.07
C ASN A 172 -13.31 -2.20 3.69
N ILE A 173 -12.28 -3.04 3.73
CA ILE A 173 -10.92 -2.68 4.18
C ILE A 173 -9.96 -2.79 3.01
N PHE A 174 -9.24 -1.70 2.75
CA PHE A 174 -8.29 -1.55 1.64
C PHE A 174 -6.91 -1.27 2.21
N THR A 175 -5.91 -2.07 1.91
CA THR A 175 -4.53 -1.84 2.38
C THR A 175 -3.54 -2.05 1.25
N CYS A 176 -2.51 -1.22 1.18
CA CYS A 176 -1.45 -1.39 0.18
C CYS A 176 -0.06 -1.16 0.77
N ALA A 177 0.93 -1.76 0.13
CA ALA A 177 2.34 -1.63 0.48
C ALA A 177 2.91 -0.21 0.32
N GLY A 178 2.17 0.70 -0.29
CA GLY A 178 2.65 2.05 -0.56
C GLY A 178 3.46 2.15 -1.86
N GLY A 179 4.24 3.22 -1.99
CA GLY A 179 4.93 3.47 -3.25
C GLY A 179 3.93 3.56 -4.41
N THR A 180 4.22 2.87 -5.51
CA THR A 180 3.31 2.77 -6.66
C THR A 180 2.21 1.70 -6.51
N ALA A 181 2.23 0.88 -5.46
CA ALA A 181 1.16 -0.09 -5.21
C ALA A 181 -0.18 0.59 -4.88
N ALA A 182 -0.14 1.84 -4.40
CA ALA A 182 -1.36 2.63 -4.21
C ALA A 182 -2.03 2.98 -5.55
N LEU A 183 -1.27 3.18 -6.64
CA LEU A 183 -1.80 3.33 -8.00
C LEU A 183 -2.58 2.08 -8.40
N ASP A 184 -1.99 0.88 -8.25
CA ASP A 184 -2.63 -0.38 -8.66
C ASP A 184 -3.93 -0.62 -7.88
N MET A 185 -3.94 -0.35 -6.57
CA MET A 185 -5.14 -0.46 -5.75
C MET A 185 -6.24 0.51 -6.22
N MET A 186 -5.90 1.76 -6.57
CA MET A 186 -6.88 2.73 -7.08
C MET A 186 -7.32 2.40 -8.51
N LEU A 187 -6.46 1.83 -9.34
CA LEU A 187 -6.85 1.31 -10.65
C LEU A 187 -7.85 0.15 -10.53
N ALA A 188 -7.67 -0.74 -9.55
CA ALA A 188 -8.65 -1.79 -9.25
C ALA A 188 -10.01 -1.19 -8.84
N LEU A 189 -10.01 -0.14 -7.98
CA LEU A 189 -11.23 0.58 -7.60
C LEU A 189 -11.91 1.25 -8.81
N ILE A 190 -11.15 1.89 -9.69
CA ILE A 190 -11.66 2.52 -10.92
C ILE A 190 -12.22 1.44 -11.86
N GLY A 191 -11.58 0.29 -11.97
CA GLY A 191 -12.05 -0.84 -12.76
C GLY A 191 -13.39 -1.39 -12.27
N GLU A 192 -13.55 -1.52 -10.95
CA GLU A 192 -14.82 -1.92 -10.33
C GLU A 192 -15.94 -0.91 -10.64
N ASP A 193 -15.64 0.40 -10.61
CA ASP A 193 -16.62 1.46 -10.79
C ASP A 193 -16.99 1.71 -12.27
N HIS A 194 -16.03 1.60 -13.20
CA HIS A 194 -16.16 2.08 -14.58
C HIS A 194 -15.66 1.10 -15.65
N GLY A 195 -15.09 -0.05 -15.24
CA GLY A 195 -14.58 -1.08 -16.17
C GLY A 195 -13.17 -0.81 -16.71
N ASP A 196 -12.63 -1.82 -17.38
CA ASP A 196 -11.23 -1.89 -17.81
C ASP A 196 -10.85 -0.86 -18.89
N ASP A 197 -11.80 -0.41 -19.72
CA ASP A 197 -11.52 0.61 -20.74
C ASP A 197 -11.04 1.93 -20.11
N LEU A 198 -11.69 2.37 -19.04
CA LEU A 198 -11.23 3.57 -18.31
C LEU A 198 -9.89 3.33 -17.64
N VAL A 199 -9.67 2.14 -17.05
CA VAL A 199 -8.38 1.78 -16.44
C VAL A 199 -7.24 1.89 -17.44
N ASN A 200 -7.39 1.31 -18.64
CA ASN A 200 -6.38 1.36 -19.69
C ASN A 200 -6.06 2.80 -20.09
N ARG A 201 -7.06 3.66 -20.26
CA ARG A 201 -6.89 5.07 -20.57
C ARG A 201 -6.22 5.86 -19.45
N VAL A 202 -6.49 5.51 -18.19
CA VAL A 202 -5.79 6.09 -17.02
C VAL A 202 -4.33 5.66 -17.03
N CYS A 203 -4.02 4.39 -17.31
CA CYS A 203 -2.65 3.89 -17.43
C CYS A 203 -1.87 4.61 -18.53
N GLU A 204 -2.45 4.82 -19.71
CA GLU A 204 -1.82 5.60 -20.79
C GLU A 204 -1.45 7.02 -20.34
N GLN A 205 -2.35 7.69 -19.62
CA GLN A 205 -2.10 9.04 -19.09
C GLN A 205 -1.09 9.07 -17.96
N ALA A 206 -1.02 8.02 -17.14
CA ALA A 206 -0.07 7.86 -16.06
C ALA A 206 1.31 7.35 -16.53
N LEU A 207 1.46 7.05 -17.84
CA LEU A 207 2.66 6.47 -18.46
C LEU A 207 3.08 5.16 -17.74
N THR A 208 2.10 4.36 -17.32
CA THR A 208 2.35 3.03 -16.76
C THR A 208 2.01 1.96 -17.79
N ASP A 209 2.89 1.00 -17.96
CA ASP A 209 2.82 -0.01 -19.01
C ASP A 209 1.87 -1.17 -18.69
N ARG A 210 1.57 -1.36 -17.40
CA ARG A 210 0.63 -2.41 -16.95
C ARG A 210 0.02 -2.09 -15.58
N VAL A 211 -1.15 -2.65 -15.32
CA VAL A 211 -1.71 -2.80 -13.98
C VAL A 211 -1.09 -4.04 -13.35
N ARG A 212 -0.50 -3.91 -12.17
CA ARG A 212 0.03 -5.04 -11.42
C ARG A 212 -1.10 -5.73 -10.65
N ALA A 213 -1.04 -7.07 -10.57
CA ALA A 213 -1.97 -7.82 -9.75
C ALA A 213 -1.71 -7.59 -8.25
N SER A 214 -2.75 -7.72 -7.42
CA SER A 214 -2.63 -7.56 -5.96
C SER A 214 -1.51 -8.41 -5.37
N HIS A 215 -1.37 -9.65 -5.83
CA HIS A 215 -0.37 -10.63 -5.37
C HIS A 215 1.00 -10.51 -6.05
N ASP A 216 1.25 -9.48 -6.86
CA ASP A 216 2.59 -9.21 -7.38
C ASP A 216 3.53 -8.85 -6.22
N ARG A 217 4.80 -9.23 -6.35
CA ARG A 217 5.79 -9.05 -5.28
C ARG A 217 6.13 -7.58 -5.06
N GLN A 218 6.14 -7.13 -3.81
CA GLN A 218 6.57 -5.78 -3.43
C GLN A 218 8.05 -5.51 -3.76
N ARG A 219 8.91 -6.51 -3.59
CA ARG A 219 10.35 -6.39 -3.82
C ARG A 219 10.73 -6.90 -5.20
N LEU A 220 11.67 -6.22 -5.83
CA LEU A 220 12.28 -6.72 -7.06
C LEU A 220 12.81 -8.15 -6.85
N PRO A 221 12.75 -9.01 -7.88
CA PRO A 221 13.39 -10.33 -7.83
C PRO A 221 14.84 -10.22 -7.35
N LEU A 222 15.31 -11.18 -6.56
CA LEU A 222 16.68 -11.20 -6.02
C LEU A 222 17.75 -10.95 -7.08
N ARG A 223 17.52 -11.52 -8.27
CA ARG A 223 18.41 -11.32 -9.43
C ARG A 223 18.59 -9.84 -9.78
N ALA A 224 17.52 -9.08 -9.79
CA ALA A 224 17.54 -7.64 -10.09
C ALA A 224 18.09 -6.81 -8.92
N ARG A 225 17.80 -7.21 -7.66
CA ARG A 225 18.29 -6.54 -6.44
C ARG A 225 19.78 -6.65 -6.25
N LEU A 226 20.34 -7.83 -6.52
CA LEU A 226 21.73 -8.18 -6.20
C LEU A 226 22.65 -8.13 -7.41
N GLY A 227 22.12 -8.00 -8.62
CA GLY A 227 22.90 -8.07 -9.86
C GLY A 227 23.47 -9.48 -10.14
N VAL A 228 23.08 -10.48 -9.36
CA VAL A 228 23.60 -11.86 -9.45
C VAL A 228 22.75 -12.68 -10.40
N GLN A 229 23.40 -13.36 -11.34
CA GLN A 229 22.71 -14.21 -12.32
C GLN A 229 22.75 -15.69 -11.94
N HIS A 230 23.59 -16.09 -11.00
CA HIS A 230 23.82 -17.49 -10.68
C HIS A 230 22.68 -18.08 -9.84
N SER A 231 21.89 -18.98 -10.45
CA SER A 231 20.65 -19.53 -9.85
C SER A 231 20.83 -20.17 -8.47
N LYS A 232 21.95 -20.88 -8.25
CA LYS A 232 22.22 -21.49 -6.94
C LYS A 232 22.55 -20.46 -5.85
N VAL A 233 23.20 -19.34 -6.19
CA VAL A 233 23.42 -18.23 -5.23
C VAL A 233 22.11 -17.58 -4.86
N LEU A 234 21.24 -17.35 -5.84
CA LEU A 234 19.89 -16.82 -5.59
C LEU A 234 19.09 -17.76 -4.67
N ALA A 235 19.12 -19.08 -4.93
CA ALA A 235 18.44 -20.07 -4.08
C ALA A 235 19.02 -20.10 -2.65
N ILE A 236 20.34 -19.94 -2.46
CA ILE A 236 20.95 -19.81 -1.13
C ILE A 236 20.37 -18.60 -0.40
N ILE A 237 20.31 -17.46 -1.08
CA ILE A 237 19.83 -16.20 -0.49
C ILE A 237 18.34 -16.29 -0.17
N GLU A 238 17.52 -16.90 -1.04
CA GLU A 238 16.10 -17.15 -0.77
C GLU A 238 15.90 -17.99 0.50
N ILE A 239 16.69 -19.06 0.66
CA ILE A 239 16.68 -19.89 1.88
C ILE A 239 17.06 -19.07 3.11
N MET A 240 18.09 -18.22 3.01
CA MET A 240 18.51 -17.35 4.12
C MET A 240 17.42 -16.32 4.46
N GLU A 241 16.89 -15.60 3.48
CA GLU A 241 15.85 -14.59 3.70
C GLU A 241 14.55 -15.20 4.28
N ALA A 242 14.22 -16.43 3.92
CA ALA A 242 13.06 -17.14 4.46
C ALA A 242 13.25 -17.64 5.92
N ASN A 243 14.48 -17.59 6.45
CA ASN A 243 14.81 -18.13 7.79
C ASN A 243 15.60 -17.12 8.63
N LEU A 244 15.29 -15.82 8.52
CA LEU A 244 15.97 -14.77 9.30
C LEU A 244 15.67 -14.84 10.79
N GLY A 245 14.45 -15.28 11.19
CA GLY A 245 14.08 -15.43 12.60
C GLY A 245 14.82 -16.59 13.30
N GLU A 246 15.07 -17.68 12.56
CA GLU A 246 15.84 -18.86 13.02
C GLU A 246 16.87 -19.22 11.95
N PRO A 247 18.06 -18.61 11.98
CA PRO A 247 19.06 -18.78 10.94
C PRO A 247 19.54 -20.24 10.81
N LEU A 248 19.44 -20.76 9.58
CA LEU A 248 19.89 -22.12 9.27
C LEU A 248 21.41 -22.20 9.23
N SER A 249 21.97 -23.33 9.68
CA SER A 249 23.39 -23.60 9.53
C SER A 249 23.79 -23.72 8.05
N LEU A 250 25.03 -23.38 7.72
CA LEU A 250 25.53 -23.50 6.34
C LEU A 250 25.47 -24.95 5.84
N VAL A 251 25.58 -25.93 6.75
CA VAL A 251 25.44 -27.36 6.45
C VAL A 251 24.02 -27.66 5.97
N GLU A 252 23.00 -27.11 6.66
CA GLU A 252 21.62 -27.32 6.31
C GLU A 252 21.29 -26.65 4.96
N ILE A 253 21.75 -25.43 4.74
CA ILE A 253 21.59 -24.72 3.45
C ILE A 253 22.25 -25.52 2.32
N SER A 254 23.48 -26.00 2.54
CA SER A 254 24.22 -26.82 1.57
C SER A 254 23.46 -28.07 1.17
N ARG A 255 22.85 -28.75 2.14
CA ARG A 255 22.02 -29.95 1.91
C ARG A 255 20.79 -29.62 1.04
N ARG A 256 20.08 -28.54 1.34
CA ARG A 256 18.87 -28.13 0.60
C ARG A 256 19.12 -27.81 -0.86
N ILE A 257 20.32 -27.28 -1.19
CA ILE A 257 20.68 -26.92 -2.57
C ILE A 257 21.55 -27.96 -3.28
N SER A 258 21.79 -29.10 -2.63
CA SER A 258 22.61 -30.21 -3.15
C SER A 258 24.02 -29.77 -3.57
N LEU A 259 24.70 -29.03 -2.69
CA LEU A 259 26.11 -28.62 -2.81
C LEU A 259 26.87 -28.95 -1.53
N SER A 260 28.19 -29.18 -1.64
CA SER A 260 29.01 -29.24 -0.44
C SER A 260 29.21 -27.84 0.20
N ARG A 261 29.43 -27.76 1.50
CA ARG A 261 29.69 -26.49 2.20
C ARG A 261 30.78 -25.67 1.52
N ARG A 262 31.89 -26.31 1.12
CA ARG A 262 33.02 -25.65 0.42
C ARG A 262 32.61 -25.07 -0.94
N GLN A 263 31.70 -25.77 -1.66
CA GLN A 263 31.16 -25.26 -2.92
C GLN A 263 30.25 -24.04 -2.71
N VAL A 264 29.44 -24.06 -1.65
CA VAL A 264 28.59 -22.92 -1.27
C VAL A 264 29.45 -21.70 -0.92
N GLU A 265 30.44 -21.86 -0.04
CA GLU A 265 31.36 -20.78 0.37
C GLU A 265 32.07 -20.18 -0.84
N ARG A 266 32.67 -21.00 -1.69
CA ARG A 266 33.43 -20.54 -2.87
C ARG A 266 32.49 -19.84 -3.90
N LEU A 267 31.32 -20.41 -4.15
CA LEU A 267 30.37 -19.88 -5.10
C LEU A 267 29.81 -18.54 -4.63
N PHE A 268 29.46 -18.47 -3.35
CA PHE A 268 28.88 -17.27 -2.75
C PHE A 268 29.91 -16.14 -2.69
N ASP A 269 31.14 -16.43 -2.30
CA ASP A 269 32.25 -15.46 -2.27
C ASP A 269 32.55 -14.91 -3.68
N LYS A 270 32.57 -15.79 -4.69
CA LYS A 270 32.79 -15.40 -6.08
C LYS A 270 31.73 -14.42 -6.61
N GLU A 271 30.47 -14.68 -6.32
CA GLU A 271 29.35 -13.93 -6.88
C GLU A 271 28.95 -12.72 -6.02
N MET A 272 29.19 -12.77 -4.70
CA MET A 272 28.76 -11.76 -3.72
C MET A 272 29.93 -10.97 -3.10
N GLY A 273 31.18 -11.38 -3.32
CA GLY A 273 32.38 -10.75 -2.74
C GLY A 273 32.47 -10.86 -1.20
N ARG A 274 31.72 -11.78 -0.59
CA ARG A 274 31.69 -12.01 0.86
C ARG A 274 31.23 -13.43 1.18
N SER A 275 31.56 -13.90 2.39
CA SER A 275 31.11 -15.22 2.83
C SER A 275 29.60 -15.28 3.10
N PRO A 276 28.98 -16.48 3.00
CA PRO A 276 27.58 -16.68 3.37
C PRO A 276 27.26 -16.24 4.80
N ALA A 277 28.11 -16.58 5.77
CA ALA A 277 27.92 -16.21 7.17
C ALA A 277 28.00 -14.70 7.45
N ARG A 278 28.69 -13.94 6.60
CA ARG A 278 28.78 -12.48 6.72
C ARG A 278 27.57 -11.79 6.01
N TYR A 279 26.96 -12.48 5.10
CA TYR A 279 25.76 -12.01 4.40
C TYR A 279 24.51 -12.25 5.24
N TYR A 280 24.41 -13.44 5.87
CA TYR A 280 23.30 -13.89 6.72
C TYR A 280 23.35 -13.21 8.08
#